data_ee9536a0b23c3994d1587f8c0f24f8ce
#
_entry.id   ee9536a0b23c3994d1587f8c0f24f8ce
#
_cell.length_a   1.000
_cell.length_b   1.000
_cell.length_c   1.000
_cell.angle_alpha   90.00
_cell.angle_beta   90.00
_cell.angle_gamma   90.00
#
_symmetry.space_group_name_H-M   'P 1'
#
loop_
_entity.id
_entity.type
_entity.pdbx_description
1 polymer ?
#
loop_
_entity_poly.entity_id
_entity_poly.type
_entity_poly.pdbx_seq_one_letter_code
_entity_poly.pdbx_strand_id
1 'polypeptide(L)'
;MYKILIKKPQLPKDTFTFYSETTSTVNDESGEATKTTAIYETDNLSDLADKYQALLATYTTTEMKVVEDLDIDMVVNINDN
;
A
#
# COMPACT_ATOMS: atom_id res chain seq x y z
N MET A 1 2.40 -1.00 11.46
CA MET A 1 1.92 -1.58 10.20
C MET A 1 2.92 -1.36 9.09
N TYR A 2 3.12 -2.35 8.26
CA TYR A 2 3.98 -2.23 7.10
C TYR A 2 3.17 -1.83 5.89
N LYS A 3 3.71 -0.93 5.09
CA LYS A 3 3.09 -0.48 3.84
C LYS A 3 4.11 -0.58 2.73
N ILE A 4 3.62 -0.62 1.49
CA ILE A 4 4.47 -0.72 0.31
C ILE A 4 4.31 0.54 -0.52
N LEU A 5 5.43 1.16 -0.88
CA LEU A 5 5.45 2.28 -1.80
C LEU A 5 5.82 1.76 -3.18
N ILE A 6 5.13 2.26 -4.19
CA ILE A 6 5.39 1.88 -5.57
C ILE A 6 5.65 3.11 -6.43
N LYS A 7 6.44 2.93 -7.47
CA LYS A 7 6.73 3.96 -8.45
C LYS A 7 5.86 3.70 -9.67
N LYS A 8 4.98 4.63 -9.99
CA LYS A 8 4.12 4.50 -11.17
C LYS A 8 4.78 5.15 -12.37
N PRO A 9 4.64 4.57 -13.57
CA PRO A 9 5.31 5.09 -14.77
C PRO A 9 5.00 6.54 -15.11
N GLN A 10 3.79 6.98 -14.82
CA GLN A 10 3.36 8.33 -15.16
C GLN A 10 3.75 9.37 -14.12
N LEU A 11 4.37 8.97 -13.03
CA LEU A 11 4.80 9.91 -12.00
C LEU A 11 6.23 10.38 -12.27
N PRO A 12 6.59 11.57 -11.76
CA PRO A 12 7.95 12.05 -11.88
C PRO A 12 8.95 11.07 -11.27
N LYS A 13 10.18 11.15 -11.75
CA LYS A 13 11.27 10.34 -11.20
C LYS A 13 11.34 10.54 -9.70
N ASP A 14 11.60 9.46 -8.99
CA ASP A 14 11.75 9.45 -7.53
C ASP A 14 10.47 9.71 -6.76
N THR A 15 9.32 9.71 -7.42
CA THR A 15 8.04 9.84 -6.75
C THR A 15 7.43 8.47 -6.52
N PHE A 16 7.11 8.18 -5.27
CA PHE A 16 6.48 6.92 -4.87
C PHE A 16 5.13 7.20 -4.25
N THR A 17 4.20 6.27 -4.44
CA THR A 17 2.88 6.34 -3.82
C THR A 17 2.62 5.05 -3.06
N PHE A 18 1.72 5.11 -2.08
CA PHE A 18 1.34 3.90 -1.37
C PHE A 18 0.58 2.96 -2.29
N TYR A 19 0.96 1.69 -2.24
CA TYR A 19 0.22 0.67 -2.95
C TYR A 19 -1.15 0.50 -2.30
N SER A 20 -2.18 0.52 -3.11
CA SER A 20 -3.56 0.39 -2.66
C SER A 20 -4.24 -0.76 -3.37
N GLU A 21 -5.22 -1.35 -2.70
CA GLU A 21 -6.02 -2.42 -3.27
C GLU A 21 -7.48 -2.02 -3.30
N THR A 22 -8.17 -2.42 -4.36
CA THR A 22 -9.59 -2.16 -4.52
C THR A 22 -10.35 -3.47 -4.32
N THR A 23 -11.33 -3.42 -3.43
CA THR A 23 -12.21 -4.56 -3.16
C THR A 23 -13.59 -4.25 -3.71
N SER A 24 -14.18 -5.22 -4.41
CA SER A 24 -15.54 -5.10 -4.91
C SER A 24 -16.45 -6.01 -4.11
N THR A 25 -17.57 -5.46 -3.66
CA THR A 25 -18.59 -6.20 -2.93
C THR A 25 -19.92 -6.02 -3.64
N VAL A 26 -20.65 -7.11 -3.81
CA VAL A 26 -21.97 -7.06 -4.43
C VAL A 26 -23.01 -7.33 -3.35
N ASN A 27 -24.01 -6.46 -3.27
CA ASN A 27 -25.13 -6.65 -2.36
C ASN A 27 -26.11 -7.63 -3.01
N ASP A 28 -26.32 -8.76 -2.36
CA ASP A 28 -27.19 -9.83 -2.90
C ASP A 28 -28.62 -9.39 -3.05
N GLU A 29 -29.10 -8.48 -2.22
CA GLU A 29 -30.48 -8.04 -2.25
C GLU A 29 -30.75 -7.02 -3.35
N SER A 30 -29.84 -6.06 -3.53
CA SER A 30 -30.04 -5.00 -4.50
C SER A 30 -29.32 -5.23 -5.80
N GLY A 31 -28.31 -6.12 -5.81
CA GLY A 31 -27.46 -6.33 -6.97
C GLY A 31 -26.46 -5.21 -7.19
N GLU A 32 -26.38 -4.25 -6.29
CA GLU A 32 -25.44 -3.16 -6.43
C GLU A 32 -24.02 -3.58 -6.07
N ALA A 33 -23.07 -3.10 -6.87
CA ALA A 33 -21.66 -3.33 -6.61
C ALA A 33 -21.07 -2.10 -5.94
N THR A 34 -20.31 -2.34 -4.87
CA THR A 34 -19.59 -1.29 -4.16
C THR A 34 -18.10 -1.56 -4.25
N LYS A 35 -17.33 -0.54 -4.61
CA LYS A 35 -15.88 -0.64 -4.66
C LYS A 35 -15.27 0.21 -3.57
N THR A 36 -14.32 -0.36 -2.86
CA THR A 36 -13.59 0.33 -1.81
C THR A 36 -12.10 0.21 -2.08
N THR A 37 -11.41 1.33 -2.09
CA THR A 37 -9.96 1.36 -2.28
C THR A 37 -9.31 1.77 -0.98
N ALA A 38 -8.34 0.99 -0.54
CA ALA A 38 -7.61 1.27 0.69
C ALA A 38 -6.13 0.96 0.51
N ILE A 39 -5.29 1.71 1.21
CA ILE A 39 -3.85 1.46 1.22
C ILE A 39 -3.61 0.09 1.83
N TYR A 40 -2.79 -0.72 1.17
CA TYR A 40 -2.42 -2.01 1.70
C TYR A 40 -1.51 -1.84 2.92
N GLU A 41 -1.84 -2.53 4.00
CA GLU A 41 -1.01 -2.53 5.19
C GLU A 41 -1.18 -3.84 5.95
N THR A 42 -0.14 -4.25 6.64
CA THR A 42 -0.17 -5.47 7.42
C THR A 42 0.84 -5.41 8.57
N ASP A 43 0.53 -6.10 9.65
CA ASP A 43 1.47 -6.31 10.75
C ASP A 43 2.28 -7.59 10.59
N ASN A 44 1.88 -8.43 9.66
CA ASN A 44 2.41 -9.77 9.53
C ASN A 44 3.49 -9.78 8.46
N LEU A 45 4.73 -10.10 8.86
CA LEU A 45 5.85 -10.12 7.92
C LEU A 45 5.71 -11.18 6.85
N SER A 46 5.05 -12.28 7.16
CA SER A 46 4.82 -13.35 6.17
C SER A 46 3.89 -12.86 5.07
N ASP A 47 2.81 -12.17 5.45
CA ASP A 47 1.87 -11.60 4.48
C ASP A 47 2.55 -10.51 3.67
N LEU A 48 3.39 -9.70 4.30
CA LEU A 48 4.12 -8.65 3.61
C LEU A 48 5.04 -9.25 2.55
N ALA A 49 5.76 -10.31 2.90
CA ALA A 49 6.66 -10.97 1.97
C ALA A 49 5.91 -11.55 0.79
N ASP A 50 4.75 -12.17 1.04
CA ASP A 50 3.92 -12.74 -0.01
C ASP A 50 3.41 -11.65 -0.95
N LYS A 51 2.98 -10.52 -0.40
CA LYS A 51 2.49 -9.42 -1.21
C LYS A 51 3.61 -8.81 -2.03
N TYR A 52 4.77 -8.62 -1.43
CA TYR A 52 5.93 -8.08 -2.12
C TYR A 52 6.32 -8.98 -3.30
N GLN A 53 6.36 -10.29 -3.08
CA GLN A 53 6.65 -11.25 -4.13
C GLN A 53 5.64 -11.17 -5.27
N ALA A 54 4.36 -11.04 -4.93
CA ALA A 54 3.30 -10.95 -5.93
C ALA A 54 3.46 -9.67 -6.77
N LEU A 55 3.86 -8.58 -6.15
CA LEU A 55 4.02 -7.31 -6.85
C LEU A 55 5.24 -7.29 -7.76
N LEU A 56 6.20 -8.18 -7.55
CA LEU A 56 7.36 -8.28 -8.45
C LEU A 56 6.98 -8.70 -9.86
N ALA A 57 5.77 -9.22 -10.05
CA ALA A 57 5.26 -9.51 -11.39
C ALA A 57 4.97 -8.23 -12.18
N THR A 58 4.76 -7.12 -11.49
CA THR A 58 4.41 -5.84 -12.11
C THR A 58 5.50 -4.78 -11.94
N TYR A 59 6.18 -4.79 -10.80
CA TYR A 59 7.19 -3.78 -10.45
C TYR A 59 8.53 -4.44 -10.21
N THR A 60 9.60 -3.68 -10.42
CA THR A 60 10.95 -4.16 -10.10
C THR A 60 11.29 -3.79 -8.65
N THR A 61 12.37 -4.35 -8.14
CA THR A 61 12.82 -4.06 -6.78
C THR A 61 13.17 -2.58 -6.58
N THR A 62 13.60 -1.90 -7.64
CA THR A 62 13.91 -0.47 -7.55
C THR A 62 12.66 0.40 -7.59
N GLU A 63 11.54 -0.18 -7.99
CA GLU A 63 10.26 0.53 -8.08
C GLU A 63 9.38 0.30 -6.85
N MET A 64 9.87 -0.42 -5.86
CA MET A 64 9.12 -0.72 -4.65
C MET A 64 9.96 -0.42 -3.41
N LYS A 65 9.28 0.06 -2.37
CA LYS A 65 9.89 0.28 -1.06
C LYS A 65 8.93 -0.19 0.00
N VAL A 66 9.47 -0.78 1.06
CA VAL A 66 8.67 -1.17 2.21
C VAL A 66 8.96 -0.19 3.33
N VAL A 67 7.91 0.30 3.95
CA VAL A 67 8.03 1.21 5.08
C VAL A 67 7.22 0.70 6.25
N GLU A 68 7.69 0.97 7.45
CA GLU A 68 6.91 0.69 8.65
C GLU A 68 6.30 1.99 9.13
N ASP A 69 4.98 2.01 9.20
CA ASP A 69 4.24 3.17 9.65
C ASP A 69 3.74 2.93 11.07
N LEU A 70 4.16 3.77 11.98
CA LEU A 70 3.72 3.69 13.35
C LEU A 70 2.39 4.42 13.50
N ASP A 71 1.44 3.79 14.20
CA ASP A 71 0.10 4.34 14.37
C ASP A 71 0.04 5.41 15.46
N ILE A 72 1.10 6.13 15.65
CA ILE A 72 1.15 7.18 16.67
C ILE A 72 1.75 8.43 16.06
N ASP A 73 1.42 9.56 16.65
CA ASP A 73 1.81 10.86 16.14
C ASP A 73 3.23 11.27 16.48
N MET A 74 4.05 10.36 16.93
CA MET A 74 5.41 10.71 17.28
C MET A 74 6.24 11.18 16.09
N VAL A 75 5.76 10.96 14.89
CA VAL A 75 6.40 11.52 13.69
C VAL A 75 6.48 13.04 13.77
N VAL A 76 5.48 13.65 14.36
CA VAL A 76 5.43 15.10 14.52
C VAL A 76 6.57 15.59 15.40
N ASN A 77 6.93 14.82 16.41
CA ASN A 77 7.99 15.19 17.33
C ASN A 77 9.36 15.19 16.69
N ILE A 78 9.54 14.38 15.68
CA ILE A 78 10.82 14.31 14.99
C ILE A 78 11.10 15.59 14.23
N ASN A 79 10.06 16.19 13.71
CA ASN A 79 10.19 17.39 12.88
C ASN A 79 10.49 18.65 13.69
N ASP A 80 10.33 18.58 15.00
CA ASP A 80 10.54 19.73 15.86
C ASP A 80 12.00 19.96 16.20
N ASN A 81 12.83 19.06 15.81
CA ASN A 81 14.26 19.13 16.18
C ASN A 81 15.14 19.77 15.12
#